data_85647d30839d88475b85099722490821
#
_entry.id   85647d30839d88475b85099722490821
#
_cell.length_a   1.000
_cell.length_b   1.000
_cell.length_c   1.000
_cell.angle_alpha   90.00
_cell.angle_beta   90.00
_cell.angle_gamma   90.00
#
_symmetry.space_group_name_H-M   'P 1'
#
loop_
_entity.id
_entity.type
_entity.pdbx_description
1 polymer ?
#
loop_
_entity_poly.entity_id
_entity_poly.type
_entity_poly.pdbx_seq_one_letter_code
_entity_poly.pdbx_strand_id
1 'polypeptide(L)'
;MSRPLRYLLLIMLTGCSQSPVTHVENHITNFIGSTEAAITTKAKPAAKNDKWGQISKNPAEFYAAKDVSEFQVNLTKKWHQIAAKAWGNYGPVEFWIVGSSEQAAAMLDQEYCKIRRQKDPTLNIDHCLKRGHNFVSYAKNGNAGLNTRRNEHDQWSGFIITMSGKFPGPDEEDYMPVTLHEYFHVYQHAHIDSPKQSERESRNQKNPWWAEGGAEYMAQLLYSRQEGVRPDYLRQKMQRKLNSLNDLRSGESIKDIPYGRRGMIAYDLGAWFIAFLIHKTSEKAYLVGFFDDLNRKGFEGSFVKNFGGPSDAFLDEFHNTFLKLNLDEQLSILP
;
A
#
# COMPACT_ATOMS: atom_id res chain seq x y z
N MET A 1 5.53 -30.14 24.35
CA MET A 1 6.78 -29.48 23.94
C MET A 1 6.51 -28.75 22.66
N SER A 2 6.07 -27.50 22.76
CA SER A 2 5.72 -26.63 21.66
C SER A 2 6.97 -25.89 21.18
N ARG A 3 7.34 -26.08 19.90
CA ARG A 3 8.43 -25.33 19.26
C ARG A 3 8.00 -23.88 19.08
N PRO A 4 8.82 -22.89 19.44
CA PRO A 4 8.51 -21.50 19.10
C PRO A 4 8.62 -21.31 17.60
N LEU A 5 7.52 -20.90 16.98
CA LEU A 5 7.44 -20.50 15.58
C LEU A 5 8.26 -19.20 15.43
N ARG A 6 9.46 -19.32 14.86
CA ARG A 6 10.27 -18.17 14.47
C ARG A 6 9.65 -17.58 13.19
N TYR A 7 8.84 -16.55 13.33
CA TYR A 7 8.42 -15.72 12.20
C TYR A 7 9.61 -14.93 11.71
N LEU A 8 10.33 -15.47 10.76
CA LEU A 8 11.28 -14.70 9.96
C LEU A 8 10.51 -14.11 8.78
N LEU A 9 9.83 -12.99 9.01
CA LEU A 9 9.23 -12.19 7.94
C LEU A 9 10.40 -11.52 7.20
N LEU A 10 10.89 -12.18 6.16
CA LEU A 10 11.89 -11.61 5.26
C LEU A 10 11.17 -10.65 4.32
N ILE A 11 10.95 -9.42 4.79
CA ILE A 11 10.47 -8.34 3.94
C ILE A 11 11.62 -7.99 3.00
N MET A 12 11.60 -8.56 1.81
CA MET A 12 12.39 -8.04 0.70
C MET A 12 11.72 -6.77 0.23
N LEU A 13 12.23 -5.66 0.71
CA LEU A 13 11.90 -4.36 0.22
C LEU A 13 12.26 -4.29 -1.26
N THR A 14 11.25 -4.32 -2.10
CA THR A 14 11.39 -3.73 -3.41
C THR A 14 11.24 -2.23 -3.25
N GLY A 15 12.33 -1.60 -2.80
CA GLY A 15 12.49 -0.17 -2.96
C GLY A 15 12.31 0.16 -4.44
N CYS A 16 11.57 1.21 -4.74
CA CYS A 16 11.57 1.84 -6.05
C CYS A 16 13.01 2.01 -6.50
N SER A 17 13.49 1.18 -7.44
CA SER A 17 14.80 1.33 -8.03
C SER A 17 14.76 2.62 -8.85
N GLN A 18 15.37 3.66 -8.32
CA GLN A 18 15.75 4.83 -9.11
C GLN A 18 16.79 4.37 -10.14
N SER A 19 16.43 4.36 -11.40
CA SER A 19 17.39 4.25 -12.49
C SER A 19 18.19 5.54 -12.55
N PRO A 20 19.52 5.50 -12.64
CA PRO A 20 20.32 6.70 -12.84
C PRO A 20 20.04 7.28 -14.24
N VAL A 21 19.69 8.56 -14.26
CA VAL A 21 19.58 9.34 -15.50
C VAL A 21 21.00 9.58 -15.99
N THR A 22 21.42 8.86 -17.03
CA THR A 22 22.63 9.20 -17.78
C THR A 22 22.33 10.35 -18.72
N HIS A 23 22.94 11.48 -18.47
CA HIS A 23 23.02 12.58 -19.43
C HIS A 23 23.76 12.11 -20.69
N VAL A 24 23.09 12.11 -21.82
CA VAL A 24 23.71 11.98 -23.13
C VAL A 24 23.66 13.37 -23.77
N GLU A 25 24.85 13.97 -23.89
CA GLU A 25 25.05 15.17 -24.69
C GLU A 25 24.88 14.81 -26.19
N ASN A 26 23.91 15.45 -26.85
CA ASN A 26 23.73 15.34 -28.28
C ASN A 26 24.54 16.42 -29.02
N HIS A 27 25.56 15.99 -29.75
CA HIS A 27 26.18 16.80 -30.79
C HIS A 27 25.17 16.99 -31.94
N ILE A 28 24.89 18.25 -32.24
CA ILE A 28 24.12 18.66 -33.40
C ILE A 28 25.04 18.73 -34.61
N THR A 29 24.80 17.92 -35.61
CA THR A 29 25.32 18.14 -36.98
C THR A 29 24.15 18.51 -37.87
N ASN A 30 24.23 19.71 -38.42
CA ASN A 30 23.31 20.27 -39.42
C ASN A 30 23.37 19.48 -40.71
N PHE A 31 22.20 19.05 -41.21
CA PHE A 31 21.99 18.74 -42.63
C PHE A 31 20.74 19.46 -43.14
N ILE A 32 20.97 20.36 -44.07
CA ILE A 32 19.94 21.08 -44.81
C ILE A 32 19.49 20.17 -45.96
N GLY A 33 18.23 19.90 -46.03
CA GLY A 33 17.58 19.22 -47.16
C GLY A 33 16.07 19.49 -47.14
N SER A 34 15.62 20.24 -48.12
CA SER A 34 14.26 20.71 -48.38
C SER A 34 13.30 19.56 -48.71
N THR A 35 12.05 19.75 -48.30
CA THR A 35 10.79 19.60 -49.07
C THR A 35 9.72 18.75 -48.38
N GLU A 36 8.50 19.31 -48.50
CA GLU A 36 7.16 18.76 -48.33
C GLU A 36 6.66 18.57 -46.88
N ALA A 37 5.93 19.63 -46.47
CA ALA A 37 5.08 19.62 -45.28
C ALA A 37 3.89 18.67 -45.49
N ALA A 38 4.03 17.41 -45.07
CA ALA A 38 2.90 16.57 -44.78
C ALA A 38 2.22 17.10 -43.50
N ILE A 39 1.06 17.69 -43.67
CA ILE A 39 0.17 18.06 -42.52
C ILE A 39 -0.27 16.77 -41.86
N THR A 40 0.52 16.27 -40.94
CA THR A 40 0.08 15.27 -40.01
C THR A 40 -0.84 15.95 -39.00
N THR A 41 -2.14 15.85 -39.23
CA THR A 41 -3.14 16.12 -38.19
C THR A 41 -2.82 15.24 -37.00
N LYS A 42 -2.18 15.83 -35.98
CA LYS A 42 -2.02 15.15 -34.68
C LYS A 42 -3.43 14.78 -34.23
N ALA A 43 -3.73 13.48 -34.24
CA ALA A 43 -4.94 12.95 -33.63
C ALA A 43 -5.04 13.51 -32.20
N LYS A 44 -6.19 14.13 -31.90
CA LYS A 44 -6.48 14.64 -30.56
C LYS A 44 -6.27 13.50 -29.58
N PRO A 45 -5.45 13.66 -28.52
CA PRO A 45 -5.25 12.60 -27.54
C PRO A 45 -6.61 12.11 -27.06
N ALA A 46 -6.82 10.80 -27.03
CA ALA A 46 -8.02 10.21 -26.44
C ALA A 46 -8.20 10.78 -25.03
N ALA A 47 -9.42 11.12 -24.66
CA ALA A 47 -9.72 11.69 -23.36
C ALA A 47 -9.23 10.71 -22.27
N LYS A 48 -8.38 11.19 -21.37
CA LYS A 48 -7.84 10.40 -20.27
C LYS A 48 -8.99 9.86 -19.43
N ASN A 49 -9.09 8.52 -19.29
CA ASN A 49 -10.08 7.90 -18.42
C ASN A 49 -9.54 7.86 -16.99
N ASP A 50 -9.47 9.03 -16.36
CA ASP A 50 -8.95 9.17 -15.00
C ASP A 50 -10.08 9.00 -13.97
N LYS A 51 -10.18 7.80 -13.42
CA LYS A 51 -11.12 7.45 -12.34
C LYS A 51 -10.41 7.29 -10.99
N TRP A 52 -9.19 7.75 -10.90
CA TRP A 52 -8.39 7.65 -9.68
C TRP A 52 -9.10 8.25 -8.48
N GLY A 53 -9.12 7.50 -7.38
CA GLY A 53 -9.63 7.97 -6.09
C GLY A 53 -11.13 8.24 -6.05
N GLN A 54 -11.88 7.86 -7.08
CA GLN A 54 -13.33 8.02 -7.09
C GLN A 54 -14.01 6.80 -6.50
N ILE A 55 -15.12 7.02 -5.79
CA ILE A 55 -16.01 5.94 -5.37
C ILE A 55 -16.62 5.31 -6.63
N SER A 56 -16.38 4.02 -6.79
CA SER A 56 -16.82 3.24 -7.93
C SER A 56 -18.01 2.35 -7.58
N LYS A 57 -18.96 2.22 -8.51
CA LYS A 57 -19.99 1.17 -8.45
C LYS A 57 -19.49 -0.15 -9.03
N ASN A 58 -18.38 -0.13 -9.78
CA ASN A 58 -17.81 -1.33 -10.37
C ASN A 58 -17.03 -2.11 -9.30
N PRO A 59 -17.13 -3.44 -9.30
CA PRO A 59 -16.31 -4.27 -8.44
C PRO A 59 -14.84 -4.16 -8.86
N ALA A 60 -13.93 -4.53 -7.94
CA ALA A 60 -12.53 -4.76 -8.30
C ALA A 60 -12.41 -5.93 -9.28
N GLU A 61 -11.39 -5.90 -10.11
CA GLU A 61 -11.05 -6.98 -11.02
C GLU A 61 -10.09 -7.97 -10.34
N PHE A 62 -10.25 -9.27 -10.63
CA PHE A 62 -9.44 -10.32 -10.01
C PHE A 62 -8.82 -11.20 -11.09
N TYR A 63 -7.51 -11.30 -11.06
CA TYR A 63 -6.68 -12.12 -11.93
C TYR A 63 -5.87 -13.09 -11.08
N ALA A 64 -5.80 -14.34 -11.46
CA ALA A 64 -5.15 -15.36 -10.67
C ALA A 64 -4.24 -16.24 -11.52
N ALA A 65 -3.09 -16.62 -10.97
CA ALA A 65 -2.22 -17.61 -11.55
C ALA A 65 -2.90 -19.00 -11.55
N LYS A 66 -2.49 -19.89 -12.46
CA LYS A 66 -3.15 -21.19 -12.66
C LYS A 66 -3.09 -22.13 -11.46
N ASP A 67 -2.15 -21.92 -10.55
CA ASP A 67 -1.99 -22.68 -9.32
C ASP A 67 -2.75 -22.11 -8.11
N VAL A 68 -3.48 -21.02 -8.30
CA VAL A 68 -4.33 -20.40 -7.27
C VAL A 68 -5.68 -21.10 -7.24
N SER A 69 -6.12 -21.50 -6.04
CA SER A 69 -7.42 -22.13 -5.85
C SER A 69 -8.58 -21.12 -5.97
N GLU A 70 -9.74 -21.59 -6.39
CA GLU A 70 -10.97 -20.81 -6.38
C GLU A 70 -11.33 -20.32 -4.97
N PHE A 71 -11.04 -21.13 -3.95
CA PHE A 71 -11.20 -20.75 -2.54
C PHE A 71 -10.41 -19.47 -2.22
N GLN A 72 -9.14 -19.41 -2.59
CA GLN A 72 -8.30 -18.24 -2.34
C GLN A 72 -8.83 -16.99 -3.06
N VAL A 73 -9.24 -17.11 -4.32
CA VAL A 73 -9.84 -15.98 -5.07
C VAL A 73 -11.10 -15.49 -4.38
N ASN A 74 -12.00 -16.39 -3.97
CA ASN A 74 -13.26 -16.04 -3.32
C ASN A 74 -13.04 -15.46 -1.92
N LEU A 75 -12.03 -15.94 -1.18
CA LEU A 75 -11.62 -15.36 0.09
C LEU A 75 -11.14 -13.93 -0.08
N THR A 76 -10.26 -13.67 -1.04
CA THR A 76 -9.78 -12.30 -1.36
C THR A 76 -10.94 -11.37 -1.75
N LYS A 77 -11.87 -11.84 -2.60
CA LYS A 77 -13.07 -11.08 -2.96
C LYS A 77 -13.92 -10.71 -1.76
N LYS A 78 -14.16 -11.67 -0.85
CA LYS A 78 -14.93 -11.45 0.38
C LYS A 78 -14.29 -10.35 1.23
N TRP A 79 -12.99 -10.42 1.47
CA TRP A 79 -12.31 -9.45 2.34
C TRP A 79 -12.15 -8.08 1.68
N HIS A 80 -11.97 -8.03 0.37
CA HIS A 80 -12.10 -6.77 -0.37
C HIS A 80 -13.49 -6.14 -0.21
N GLN A 81 -14.57 -6.92 -0.31
CA GLN A 81 -15.93 -6.38 -0.12
C GLN A 81 -16.15 -5.82 1.29
N ILE A 82 -15.60 -6.47 2.32
CA ILE A 82 -15.63 -5.98 3.71
C ILE A 82 -14.89 -4.64 3.80
N ALA A 83 -13.69 -4.56 3.23
CA ALA A 83 -12.89 -3.33 3.21
C ALA A 83 -13.58 -2.20 2.45
N ALA A 84 -14.10 -2.49 1.26
CA ALA A 84 -14.82 -1.52 0.43
C ALA A 84 -16.11 -1.01 1.09
N LYS A 85 -16.79 -1.85 1.87
CA LYS A 85 -17.95 -1.44 2.67
C LYS A 85 -17.53 -0.53 3.84
N ALA A 86 -16.40 -0.82 4.48
CA ALA A 86 -15.94 -0.07 5.65
C ALA A 86 -15.32 1.28 5.28
N TRP A 87 -14.52 1.35 4.21
CA TRP A 87 -13.70 2.51 3.87
C TRP A 87 -14.09 3.18 2.55
N GLY A 88 -14.98 2.60 1.77
CA GLY A 88 -15.37 3.07 0.43
C GLY A 88 -14.78 2.20 -0.67
N ASN A 89 -15.56 1.97 -1.74
CA ASN A 89 -15.12 1.22 -2.91
C ASN A 89 -14.38 2.15 -3.88
N TYR A 90 -13.15 2.53 -3.54
CA TYR A 90 -12.30 3.35 -4.41
C TYR A 90 -11.76 2.52 -5.58
N GLY A 91 -11.54 3.15 -6.71
CA GLY A 91 -11.06 2.43 -7.89
C GLY A 91 -10.43 3.31 -8.95
N PRO A 92 -10.05 2.68 -10.06
CA PRO A 92 -10.08 1.24 -10.38
C PRO A 92 -9.09 0.41 -9.55
N VAL A 93 -9.50 -0.78 -9.10
CA VAL A 93 -8.66 -1.70 -8.33
C VAL A 93 -8.57 -3.05 -9.06
N GLU A 94 -7.38 -3.60 -9.09
CA GLU A 94 -7.09 -4.93 -9.60
C GLU A 94 -6.35 -5.75 -8.55
N PHE A 95 -6.83 -6.96 -8.31
CA PHE A 95 -6.12 -7.97 -7.53
C PHE A 95 -5.45 -8.96 -8.46
N TRP A 96 -4.15 -9.15 -8.28
CA TRP A 96 -3.33 -10.12 -8.98
C TRP A 96 -2.85 -11.15 -7.97
N ILE A 97 -3.41 -12.37 -8.05
CA ILE A 97 -3.22 -13.40 -7.04
C ILE A 97 -2.26 -14.45 -7.58
N VAL A 98 -1.18 -14.71 -6.87
CA VAL A 98 -0.19 -15.74 -7.20
C VAL A 98 -0.21 -16.86 -6.14
N GLY A 99 -0.02 -18.09 -6.57
CA GLY A 99 0.20 -19.23 -5.69
C GLY A 99 1.67 -19.37 -5.30
N SER A 100 2.18 -20.59 -5.28
CA SER A 100 3.60 -20.91 -4.97
C SER A 100 4.43 -21.28 -6.18
N SER A 101 3.81 -21.43 -7.37
CA SER A 101 4.51 -21.78 -8.62
C SER A 101 5.10 -20.55 -9.28
N GLU A 102 6.44 -20.46 -9.30
CA GLU A 102 7.17 -19.39 -10.01
C GLU A 102 6.82 -19.38 -11.51
N GLN A 103 6.62 -20.56 -12.12
CA GLN A 103 6.24 -20.67 -13.53
C GLN A 103 4.82 -20.11 -13.78
N ALA A 104 3.85 -20.43 -12.93
CA ALA A 104 2.49 -19.93 -13.07
C ALA A 104 2.45 -18.40 -12.85
N ALA A 105 3.22 -17.89 -11.89
CA ALA A 105 3.39 -16.46 -11.64
C ALA A 105 4.04 -15.73 -12.83
N ALA A 106 5.05 -16.33 -13.48
CA ALA A 106 5.67 -15.75 -14.68
C ALA A 106 4.69 -15.68 -15.86
N MET A 107 3.80 -16.68 -16.01
CA MET A 107 2.74 -16.63 -17.02
C MET A 107 1.71 -15.52 -16.73
N LEU A 108 1.35 -15.34 -15.45
CA LEU A 108 0.46 -14.26 -15.02
C LEU A 108 1.08 -12.88 -15.27
N ASP A 109 2.39 -12.72 -15.07
CA ASP A 109 3.14 -11.49 -15.37
C ASP A 109 3.06 -11.12 -16.86
N GLN A 110 3.18 -12.09 -17.75
CA GLN A 110 2.99 -11.86 -19.19
C GLN A 110 1.56 -11.43 -19.51
N GLU A 111 0.56 -12.04 -18.87
CA GLU A 111 -0.85 -11.68 -19.04
C GLU A 111 -1.13 -10.27 -18.51
N TYR A 112 -0.51 -9.89 -17.40
CA TYR A 112 -0.56 -8.54 -16.89
C TYR A 112 -0.14 -7.51 -17.95
N CYS A 113 0.97 -7.71 -18.64
CA CYS A 113 1.42 -6.80 -19.68
C CYS A 113 0.43 -6.68 -20.83
N LYS A 114 -0.21 -7.78 -21.25
CA LYS A 114 -1.24 -7.77 -22.29
C LYS A 114 -2.47 -6.98 -21.86
N ILE A 115 -2.96 -7.21 -20.65
CA ILE A 115 -4.12 -6.51 -20.08
C ILE A 115 -3.78 -5.03 -19.89
N ARG A 116 -2.58 -4.69 -19.42
CA ARG A 116 -2.12 -3.31 -19.33
C ARG A 116 -2.14 -2.62 -20.69
N ARG A 117 -1.63 -3.27 -21.74
CA ARG A 117 -1.65 -2.71 -23.10
C ARG A 117 -3.06 -2.49 -23.65
N GLN A 118 -4.00 -3.37 -23.28
CA GLN A 118 -5.42 -3.18 -23.66
C GLN A 118 -6.04 -1.97 -22.95
N LYS A 119 -5.74 -1.78 -21.65
CA LYS A 119 -6.26 -0.67 -20.85
C LYS A 119 -5.53 0.64 -21.09
N ASP A 120 -4.27 0.58 -21.44
CA ASP A 120 -3.42 1.73 -21.74
C ASP A 120 -2.66 1.50 -23.05
N PRO A 121 -3.22 1.94 -24.20
CA PRO A 121 -2.58 1.79 -25.50
C PRO A 121 -1.25 2.52 -25.67
N THR A 122 -0.85 3.36 -24.73
CA THR A 122 0.46 4.03 -24.75
C THR A 122 1.57 3.17 -24.17
N LEU A 123 1.23 2.09 -23.44
CA LEU A 123 2.20 1.19 -22.85
C LEU A 123 3.08 0.53 -23.91
N ASN A 124 4.38 0.55 -23.73
CA ASN A 124 5.30 -0.28 -24.52
C ASN A 124 5.26 -1.71 -23.97
N ILE A 125 4.63 -2.62 -24.73
CA ILE A 125 4.44 -4.02 -24.30
C ILE A 125 5.77 -4.78 -24.20
N ASP A 126 6.71 -4.55 -25.11
CA ASP A 126 8.01 -5.25 -25.10
C ASP A 126 8.84 -4.84 -23.87
N HIS A 127 8.77 -3.55 -23.52
CA HIS A 127 9.40 -3.06 -22.29
C HIS A 127 8.76 -3.69 -21.04
N CYS A 128 7.42 -3.77 -20.98
CA CYS A 128 6.69 -4.39 -19.90
C CYS A 128 7.09 -5.85 -19.71
N LEU A 129 7.05 -6.65 -20.79
CA LEU A 129 7.42 -8.07 -20.79
C LEU A 129 8.88 -8.31 -20.39
N LYS A 130 9.78 -7.43 -20.84
CA LYS A 130 11.22 -7.54 -20.53
C LYS A 130 11.55 -7.13 -19.09
N ARG A 131 10.84 -6.14 -18.56
CA ARG A 131 11.05 -5.64 -17.19
C ARG A 131 10.68 -6.67 -16.14
N GLY A 132 9.58 -7.42 -16.35
CA GLY A 132 8.95 -8.24 -15.33
C GLY A 132 8.36 -7.44 -14.17
N HIS A 133 7.66 -8.12 -13.30
CA HIS A 133 7.05 -7.55 -12.09
C HIS A 133 7.30 -8.47 -10.89
N ASN A 134 6.77 -8.12 -9.72
CA ASN A 134 7.05 -8.84 -8.48
C ASN A 134 6.34 -10.20 -8.35
N PHE A 135 5.55 -10.65 -9.33
CA PHE A 135 4.71 -11.85 -9.23
C PHE A 135 5.54 -13.10 -8.92
N VAL A 136 6.64 -13.30 -9.65
CA VAL A 136 7.54 -14.45 -9.40
C VAL A 136 8.17 -14.36 -8.00
N SER A 137 8.58 -13.17 -7.58
CA SER A 137 9.12 -12.97 -6.23
C SER A 137 8.09 -13.28 -5.15
N TYR A 138 6.83 -12.89 -5.34
CA TYR A 138 5.75 -13.16 -4.40
C TYR A 138 5.37 -14.64 -4.36
N ALA A 139 5.36 -15.34 -5.50
CA ALA A 139 5.18 -16.78 -5.54
C ALA A 139 6.30 -17.52 -4.79
N LYS A 140 7.54 -17.04 -4.92
CA LYS A 140 8.70 -17.64 -4.28
C LYS A 140 8.76 -17.38 -2.77
N ASN A 141 8.50 -16.16 -2.33
CA ASN A 141 8.80 -15.70 -0.97
C ASN A 141 7.55 -15.47 -0.10
N GLY A 142 6.35 -15.50 -0.68
CA GLY A 142 5.16 -14.94 -0.05
C GLY A 142 5.12 -13.44 -0.23
N ASN A 143 4.26 -12.77 0.48
CA ASN A 143 4.06 -11.33 0.55
C ASN A 143 2.80 -10.83 -0.17
N ALA A 144 2.46 -9.58 0.08
CA ALA A 144 1.45 -8.82 -0.64
C ALA A 144 1.98 -7.41 -0.86
N GLY A 145 1.32 -6.63 -1.69
CA GLY A 145 1.72 -5.24 -1.88
C GLY A 145 0.85 -4.50 -2.87
N LEU A 146 0.69 -3.20 -2.62
CA LEU A 146 0.04 -2.26 -3.52
C LEU A 146 1.07 -1.60 -4.44
N ASN A 147 0.79 -1.59 -5.73
CA ASN A 147 1.40 -0.70 -6.70
C ASN A 147 0.35 0.30 -7.21
N THR A 148 0.76 1.55 -7.37
CA THR A 148 -0.08 2.58 -7.95
C THR A 148 0.37 2.90 -9.36
N ARG A 149 -0.59 3.02 -10.29
CA ARG A 149 -0.33 3.55 -11.62
C ARG A 149 -1.08 4.87 -11.80
N ARG A 150 -0.36 5.96 -11.78
CA ARG A 150 -0.87 7.31 -11.99
C ARG A 150 0.26 8.24 -12.41
N ASN A 151 0.37 8.51 -13.69
CA ASN A 151 1.28 9.52 -14.25
C ASN A 151 0.52 10.42 -15.21
N GLU A 152 1.11 11.58 -15.54
CA GLU A 152 0.49 12.56 -16.43
C GLU A 152 0.17 11.99 -17.82
N HIS A 153 0.95 11.02 -18.29
CA HIS A 153 0.86 10.44 -19.63
C HIS A 153 0.09 9.12 -19.67
N ASP A 154 -0.22 8.50 -18.53
CA ASP A 154 -0.96 7.25 -18.50
C ASP A 154 -2.41 7.45 -18.95
N GLN A 155 -2.89 6.60 -19.86
CA GLN A 155 -4.30 6.58 -20.29
C GLN A 155 -5.18 5.83 -19.28
N TRP A 156 -4.59 5.02 -18.42
CA TRP A 156 -5.25 4.33 -17.33
C TRP A 156 -4.52 4.60 -16.02
N SER A 157 -5.28 5.02 -15.01
CA SER A 157 -4.80 5.16 -13.63
C SER A 157 -5.55 4.19 -12.73
N GLY A 158 -4.89 3.61 -11.74
CA GLY A 158 -5.53 2.69 -10.80
C GLY A 158 -4.57 2.04 -9.82
N PHE A 159 -5.12 1.14 -9.03
CA PHE A 159 -4.49 0.44 -7.93
C PHE A 159 -4.31 -1.03 -8.29
N ILE A 160 -3.13 -1.56 -8.08
CA ILE A 160 -2.74 -2.92 -8.46
C ILE A 160 -2.24 -3.61 -7.19
N ILE A 161 -3.09 -4.44 -6.59
CA ILE A 161 -2.74 -5.24 -5.43
C ILE A 161 -2.27 -6.61 -5.89
N THR A 162 -1.08 -7.02 -5.47
CA THR A 162 -0.59 -8.39 -5.66
C THR A 162 -0.69 -9.13 -4.33
N MET A 163 -1.35 -10.30 -4.34
CA MET A 163 -1.53 -11.16 -3.17
C MET A 163 -0.85 -12.51 -3.41
N SER A 164 -0.02 -12.94 -2.48
CA SER A 164 0.54 -14.31 -2.51
C SER A 164 -0.33 -15.28 -1.72
N GLY A 165 -0.49 -16.51 -2.22
CA GLY A 165 -1.08 -17.62 -1.47
C GLY A 165 -0.06 -18.47 -0.72
N LYS A 166 1.22 -18.05 -0.70
CA LYS A 166 2.28 -18.83 -0.07
C LYS A 166 2.49 -18.48 1.40
N PHE A 167 2.54 -17.18 1.70
CA PHE A 167 2.76 -16.71 3.06
C PHE A 167 2.31 -15.23 3.21
N PRO A 168 1.28 -14.94 4.07
CA PRO A 168 0.40 -15.95 4.65
C PRO A 168 -0.39 -16.67 3.59
N GLY A 169 -0.66 -17.97 3.79
CA GLY A 169 -1.51 -18.76 2.93
C GLY A 169 -3.00 -18.51 3.22
N PRO A 170 -3.91 -18.90 2.28
CA PRO A 170 -5.34 -18.65 2.45
C PRO A 170 -5.98 -19.40 3.63
N ASP A 171 -5.30 -20.42 4.18
CA ASP A 171 -5.72 -21.15 5.37
C ASP A 171 -5.18 -20.52 6.68
N GLU A 172 -4.34 -19.51 6.59
CA GLU A 172 -3.78 -18.80 7.74
C GLU A 172 -4.64 -17.58 8.09
N GLU A 173 -4.86 -17.34 9.39
CA GLU A 173 -5.66 -16.19 9.87
C GLU A 173 -5.12 -14.85 9.35
N ASP A 174 -3.81 -14.74 9.18
CA ASP A 174 -3.17 -13.49 8.74
C ASP A 174 -3.44 -13.13 7.27
N TYR A 175 -3.94 -14.06 6.44
CA TYR A 175 -4.30 -13.77 5.04
C TYR A 175 -5.39 -12.69 4.92
N MET A 176 -6.38 -12.74 5.81
CA MET A 176 -7.49 -11.81 5.82
C MET A 176 -7.07 -10.39 6.21
N PRO A 177 -6.39 -10.17 7.35
CA PRO A 177 -5.84 -8.85 7.69
C PRO A 177 -4.88 -8.31 6.63
N VAL A 178 -4.05 -9.15 5.98
CA VAL A 178 -3.17 -8.70 4.89
C VAL A 178 -3.98 -8.18 3.70
N THR A 179 -5.08 -8.84 3.32
CA THR A 179 -5.97 -8.33 2.26
C THR A 179 -6.57 -6.96 2.64
N LEU A 180 -6.96 -6.78 3.90
CA LEU A 180 -7.46 -5.50 4.41
C LEU A 180 -6.37 -4.42 4.42
N HIS A 181 -5.15 -4.78 4.82
CA HIS A 181 -3.98 -3.90 4.85
C HIS A 181 -3.69 -3.33 3.46
N GLU A 182 -3.59 -4.18 2.44
CA GLU A 182 -3.33 -3.74 1.08
C GLU A 182 -4.46 -2.86 0.53
N TYR A 183 -5.70 -3.15 0.89
CA TYR A 183 -6.80 -2.30 0.48
C TYR A 183 -6.84 -0.97 1.27
N PHE A 184 -6.36 -0.93 2.50
CA PHE A 184 -6.23 0.33 3.22
C PHE A 184 -5.22 1.26 2.55
N HIS A 185 -4.17 0.74 1.94
CA HIS A 185 -3.29 1.54 1.08
C HIS A 185 -4.03 2.11 -0.14
N VAL A 186 -4.99 1.40 -0.72
CA VAL A 186 -5.88 1.98 -1.76
C VAL A 186 -6.63 3.18 -1.18
N TYR A 187 -7.20 3.04 0.02
CA TYR A 187 -7.88 4.13 0.72
C TYR A 187 -6.95 5.35 0.90
N GLN A 188 -5.75 5.15 1.43
CA GLN A 188 -4.77 6.22 1.64
C GLN A 188 -4.41 6.94 0.34
N HIS A 189 -4.09 6.20 -0.71
CA HIS A 189 -3.68 6.76 -1.99
C HIS A 189 -4.84 7.37 -2.79
N ALA A 190 -6.05 6.88 -2.62
CA ALA A 190 -7.25 7.41 -3.28
C ALA A 190 -7.52 8.87 -2.88
N HIS A 191 -7.11 9.26 -1.68
CA HIS A 191 -7.24 10.63 -1.18
C HIS A 191 -6.08 11.56 -1.58
N ILE A 192 -5.15 11.11 -2.43
CA ILE A 192 -4.03 11.91 -2.91
C ILE A 192 -4.11 12.06 -4.43
N ASP A 193 -4.52 13.24 -4.88
CA ASP A 193 -4.85 13.49 -6.30
C ASP A 193 -3.63 13.66 -7.22
N SER A 194 -2.44 13.90 -6.67
CA SER A 194 -1.28 14.23 -7.49
C SER A 194 -0.90 13.13 -8.47
N PRO A 195 -0.66 13.43 -9.76
CA PRO A 195 -0.07 12.49 -10.70
C PRO A 195 1.41 12.23 -10.45
N LYS A 196 2.08 13.07 -9.65
CA LYS A 196 3.50 12.93 -9.32
C LYS A 196 3.68 11.99 -8.15
N GLN A 197 4.46 10.92 -8.35
CA GLN A 197 4.72 9.92 -7.31
C GLN A 197 5.37 10.55 -6.08
N SER A 198 6.37 11.41 -6.25
CA SER A 198 7.07 12.07 -5.13
C SER A 198 6.14 12.91 -4.24
N GLU A 199 5.12 13.55 -4.82
CA GLU A 199 4.12 14.28 -4.05
C GLU A 199 3.20 13.33 -3.28
N ARG A 200 2.79 12.20 -3.90
CA ARG A 200 1.98 11.18 -3.20
C ARG A 200 2.74 10.58 -2.04
N GLU A 201 4.01 10.23 -2.23
CA GLU A 201 4.88 9.72 -1.16
C GLU A 201 5.07 10.75 -0.04
N SER A 202 5.30 12.02 -0.38
CA SER A 202 5.43 13.08 0.61
C SER A 202 4.16 13.28 1.44
N ARG A 203 2.97 13.21 0.82
CA ARG A 203 1.69 13.35 1.53
C ARG A 203 1.34 12.15 2.39
N ASN A 204 1.81 10.95 2.02
CA ASN A 204 1.60 9.72 2.78
C ASN A 204 2.76 9.40 3.73
N GLN A 205 3.69 10.30 3.88
CA GLN A 205 4.99 10.16 4.55
C GLN A 205 5.93 9.14 3.86
N LYS A 206 7.19 9.53 3.70
CA LYS A 206 8.20 8.71 3.01
C LYS A 206 8.54 7.43 3.78
N ASN A 207 8.53 7.52 5.10
CA ASN A 207 8.88 6.40 5.99
C ASN A 207 7.62 5.65 6.44
N PRO A 208 7.74 4.35 6.78
CA PRO A 208 6.58 3.47 6.95
C PRO A 208 5.66 3.79 8.15
N TRP A 209 6.13 4.52 9.15
CA TRP A 209 5.43 4.74 10.41
C TRP A 209 3.96 5.19 10.30
N TRP A 210 3.65 6.02 9.27
CA TRP A 210 2.29 6.52 9.05
C TRP A 210 1.50 5.64 8.09
N ALA A 211 2.04 5.42 6.89
CA ALA A 211 1.32 4.66 5.86
C ALA A 211 1.11 3.21 6.27
N GLU A 212 2.20 2.53 6.62
CA GLU A 212 2.16 1.12 7.00
C GLU A 212 1.56 0.93 8.39
N GLY A 213 1.94 1.79 9.35
CA GLY A 213 1.33 1.75 10.69
C GLY A 213 -0.18 1.94 10.63
N GLY A 214 -0.66 2.86 9.77
CA GLY A 214 -2.08 3.08 9.53
C GLY A 214 -2.77 1.88 8.91
N ALA A 215 -2.20 1.31 7.85
CA ALA A 215 -2.74 0.14 7.19
C ALA A 215 -2.77 -1.07 8.13
N GLU A 216 -1.70 -1.26 8.90
CA GLU A 216 -1.59 -2.35 9.87
C GLU A 216 -2.64 -2.23 10.98
N TYR A 217 -2.75 -1.08 11.64
CA TYR A 217 -3.74 -0.92 12.71
C TYR A 217 -5.18 -1.04 12.21
N MET A 218 -5.51 -0.34 11.12
CA MET A 218 -6.87 -0.32 10.60
C MET A 218 -7.31 -1.68 10.06
N ALA A 219 -6.40 -2.45 9.46
CA ALA A 219 -6.68 -3.82 9.03
C ALA A 219 -6.98 -4.74 10.22
N GLN A 220 -6.15 -4.71 11.27
CA GLN A 220 -6.35 -5.51 12.47
C GLN A 220 -7.63 -5.11 13.20
N LEU A 221 -7.92 -3.82 13.28
CA LEU A 221 -9.14 -3.28 13.89
C LEU A 221 -10.40 -3.73 13.13
N LEU A 222 -10.40 -3.59 11.79
CA LEU A 222 -11.55 -4.01 10.98
C LEU A 222 -11.76 -5.53 11.04
N TYR A 223 -10.67 -6.30 11.02
CA TYR A 223 -10.74 -7.75 11.15
C TYR A 223 -11.31 -8.17 12.52
N SER A 224 -10.85 -7.56 13.61
CA SER A 224 -11.31 -7.89 14.97
C SER A 224 -12.82 -7.66 15.18
N ARG A 225 -13.43 -6.80 14.38
CA ARG A 225 -14.86 -6.47 14.42
C ARG A 225 -15.73 -7.44 13.60
N GLN A 226 -15.14 -8.43 12.94
CA GLN A 226 -15.91 -9.36 12.11
C GLN A 226 -16.45 -10.51 12.93
N GLU A 227 -17.62 -11.00 12.50
CA GLU A 227 -18.24 -12.18 13.10
C GLU A 227 -17.31 -13.41 13.04
N GLY A 228 -17.23 -14.16 14.14
CA GLY A 228 -16.39 -15.33 14.27
C GLY A 228 -14.94 -15.06 14.63
N VAL A 229 -14.50 -13.80 14.68
CA VAL A 229 -13.16 -13.45 15.19
C VAL A 229 -13.22 -13.40 16.73
N ARG A 230 -12.19 -14.00 17.36
CA ARG A 230 -12.12 -14.06 18.82
C ARG A 230 -12.05 -12.65 19.45
N PRO A 231 -12.71 -12.41 20.58
CA PRO A 231 -12.81 -11.05 21.18
C PRO A 231 -11.48 -10.43 21.57
N ASP A 232 -10.47 -11.24 21.89
CA ASP A 232 -9.14 -10.79 22.32
C ASP A 232 -8.14 -10.65 21.16
N TYR A 233 -8.58 -10.87 19.92
CA TYR A 233 -7.73 -10.86 18.74
C TYR A 233 -6.87 -9.60 18.62
N LEU A 234 -7.51 -8.42 18.63
CA LEU A 234 -6.80 -7.15 18.47
C LEU A 234 -5.78 -6.92 19.60
N ARG A 235 -6.18 -7.21 20.85
CA ARG A 235 -5.28 -7.07 22.00
C ARG A 235 -4.04 -7.95 21.86
N GLN A 236 -4.21 -9.22 21.47
CA GLN A 236 -3.10 -10.13 21.26
C GLN A 236 -2.19 -9.71 20.10
N LYS A 237 -2.77 -9.22 18.98
CA LYS A 237 -1.96 -8.72 17.85
C LYS A 237 -1.17 -7.48 18.25
N MET A 238 -1.80 -6.51 18.87
CA MET A 238 -1.14 -5.28 19.30
C MET A 238 -0.09 -5.55 20.39
N GLN A 239 -0.37 -6.42 21.36
CA GLN A 239 0.63 -6.83 22.35
C GLN A 239 1.91 -7.39 21.72
N ARG A 240 1.78 -8.26 20.69
CA ARG A 240 2.95 -8.80 19.98
C ARG A 240 3.79 -7.72 19.31
N LYS A 241 3.15 -6.66 18.80
CA LYS A 241 3.84 -5.53 18.15
C LYS A 241 4.72 -4.72 19.11
N LEU A 242 4.44 -4.74 20.41
CA LEU A 242 5.32 -4.12 21.41
C LEU A 242 6.70 -4.77 21.51
N ASN A 243 6.88 -5.99 20.99
CA ASN A 243 8.22 -6.60 20.96
C ASN A 243 9.21 -5.75 20.15
N SER A 244 8.74 -4.97 19.19
CA SER A 244 9.57 -4.05 18.40
C SER A 244 10.18 -2.90 19.23
N LEU A 245 9.69 -2.66 20.46
CA LEU A 245 10.34 -1.75 21.41
C LEU A 245 11.77 -2.17 21.78
N ASN A 246 12.04 -3.48 21.78
CA ASN A 246 13.37 -4.00 22.10
C ASN A 246 14.43 -3.61 21.05
N ASP A 247 13.99 -3.31 19.83
CA ASP A 247 14.84 -2.96 18.71
C ASP A 247 14.88 -1.44 18.45
N LEU A 248 14.04 -0.65 19.15
CA LEU A 248 14.03 0.80 19.07
C LEU A 248 15.22 1.37 19.85
N ARG A 249 16.02 2.21 19.20
CA ARG A 249 17.19 2.83 19.83
C ARG A 249 16.75 3.97 20.75
N SER A 250 17.58 4.22 21.79
CA SER A 250 17.34 5.35 22.69
C SER A 250 17.30 6.68 21.92
N GLY A 251 16.23 7.44 22.08
CA GLY A 251 16.03 8.74 21.41
C GLY A 251 15.69 8.67 19.91
N GLU A 252 15.51 7.45 19.35
CA GLU A 252 15.11 7.28 17.96
C GLU A 252 13.60 7.48 17.80
N SER A 253 13.18 8.30 16.86
CA SER A 253 11.76 8.44 16.51
C SER A 253 11.36 7.42 15.44
N ILE A 254 10.16 6.84 15.58
CA ILE A 254 9.63 5.91 14.56
C ILE A 254 9.52 6.57 13.18
N LYS A 255 9.33 7.90 13.12
CA LYS A 255 9.24 8.64 11.86
C LYS A 255 10.54 8.65 11.07
N ASP A 256 11.68 8.43 11.73
CA ASP A 256 13.00 8.47 11.11
C ASP A 256 13.48 7.09 10.63
N ILE A 257 12.73 6.03 10.95
CA ILE A 257 13.06 4.65 10.54
C ILE A 257 12.59 4.42 9.11
N PRO A 258 13.53 4.23 8.16
CA PRO A 258 13.18 4.01 6.77
C PRO A 258 12.71 2.57 6.52
N TYR A 259 12.11 2.36 5.34
CA TYR A 259 11.94 1.00 4.82
C TYR A 259 13.29 0.26 4.82
N GLY A 260 13.28 -1.04 5.05
CA GLY A 260 14.49 -1.85 5.08
C GLY A 260 14.50 -2.79 6.27
N ARG A 261 15.69 -3.30 6.61
CA ARG A 261 15.86 -4.34 7.63
C ARG A 261 15.22 -4.00 8.99
N ARG A 262 15.10 -2.70 9.33
CA ARG A 262 14.49 -2.21 10.58
C ARG A 262 13.08 -1.65 10.38
N GLY A 263 12.57 -1.69 9.15
CA GLY A 263 11.24 -1.13 8.82
C GLY A 263 10.12 -1.66 9.70
N MET A 264 10.18 -2.94 10.09
CA MET A 264 9.16 -3.55 10.96
C MET A 264 8.92 -2.81 12.28
N ILE A 265 9.95 -2.15 12.83
CA ILE A 265 9.78 -1.32 14.03
C ILE A 265 8.77 -0.20 13.75
N ALA A 266 8.90 0.45 12.59
CA ALA A 266 8.00 1.53 12.21
C ALA A 266 6.60 1.04 11.79
N TYR A 267 6.48 -0.19 11.27
CA TYR A 267 5.17 -0.85 11.07
C TYR A 267 4.46 -1.11 12.39
N ASP A 268 5.14 -1.79 13.32
CA ASP A 268 4.55 -2.22 14.57
C ASP A 268 4.25 -1.05 15.52
N LEU A 269 5.24 -0.19 15.74
CA LEU A 269 5.07 0.97 16.61
C LEU A 269 4.27 2.09 15.93
N GLY A 270 4.28 2.15 14.59
CA GLY A 270 3.37 2.98 13.81
C GLY A 270 1.91 2.57 14.00
N ALA A 271 1.61 1.27 14.02
CA ALA A 271 0.27 0.79 14.35
C ALA A 271 -0.17 1.23 15.75
N TRP A 272 0.72 1.17 16.74
CA TRP A 272 0.47 1.69 18.07
C TRP A 272 0.29 3.22 18.10
N PHE A 273 1.07 3.96 17.30
CA PHE A 273 0.90 5.40 17.19
C PHE A 273 -0.48 5.76 16.63
N ILE A 274 -0.97 5.03 15.63
CA ILE A 274 -2.33 5.25 15.09
C ILE A 274 -3.41 4.90 16.12
N ALA A 275 -3.24 3.80 16.87
CA ALA A 275 -4.14 3.45 17.97
C ALA A 275 -4.18 4.57 19.04
N PHE A 276 -3.00 5.05 19.46
CA PHE A 276 -2.85 6.16 20.40
C PHE A 276 -3.50 7.45 19.88
N LEU A 277 -3.27 7.81 18.62
CA LEU A 277 -3.85 8.99 18.00
C LEU A 277 -5.38 8.93 17.95
N ILE A 278 -5.94 7.78 17.57
CA ILE A 278 -7.39 7.56 17.53
C ILE A 278 -7.99 7.60 18.94
N HIS A 279 -7.31 7.03 19.94
CA HIS A 279 -7.74 7.09 21.33
C HIS A 279 -7.81 8.53 21.85
N LYS A 280 -6.80 9.34 21.54
CA LYS A 280 -6.75 10.76 21.94
C LYS A 280 -7.77 11.64 21.22
N THR A 281 -8.22 11.22 20.06
CA THR A 281 -9.08 12.04 19.19
C THR A 281 -10.33 11.27 18.78
N SER A 282 -10.34 10.65 17.62
CA SER A 282 -11.36 9.70 17.20
C SER A 282 -10.96 8.99 15.91
N GLU A 283 -11.55 7.81 15.67
CA GLU A 283 -11.44 7.11 14.38
C GLU A 283 -11.96 7.99 13.21
N LYS A 284 -13.00 8.79 13.44
CA LYS A 284 -13.54 9.73 12.44
C LYS A 284 -12.54 10.84 12.10
N ALA A 285 -11.83 11.39 13.08
CA ALA A 285 -10.80 12.40 12.83
C ALA A 285 -9.68 11.82 11.96
N TYR A 286 -9.27 10.55 12.21
CA TYR A 286 -8.27 9.87 11.42
C TYR A 286 -8.78 9.51 10.01
N LEU A 287 -9.86 8.74 9.91
CA LEU A 287 -10.32 8.21 8.62
C LEU A 287 -10.94 9.28 7.71
N VAL A 288 -11.70 10.20 8.26
CA VAL A 288 -12.43 11.17 7.43
C VAL A 288 -11.71 12.52 7.44
N GLY A 289 -11.54 13.12 8.60
CA GLY A 289 -11.04 14.49 8.70
C GLY A 289 -9.66 14.66 8.09
N PHE A 290 -8.72 13.79 8.47
CA PHE A 290 -7.34 13.87 8.00
C PHE A 290 -7.24 13.69 6.47
N PHE A 291 -7.86 12.63 5.93
CA PHE A 291 -7.74 12.32 4.51
C PHE A 291 -8.49 13.31 3.61
N ASP A 292 -9.64 13.83 4.03
CA ASP A 292 -10.39 14.86 3.28
C ASP A 292 -9.62 16.19 3.14
N ASP A 293 -8.80 16.53 4.14
CA ASP A 293 -8.01 17.75 4.11
C ASP A 293 -6.63 17.57 3.44
N LEU A 294 -6.17 16.34 3.24
CA LEU A 294 -4.78 16.02 2.86
C LEU A 294 -4.34 16.68 1.55
N ASN A 295 -5.18 16.68 0.51
CA ASN A 295 -4.86 17.33 -0.76
C ASN A 295 -4.71 18.83 -0.65
N ARG A 296 -5.55 19.46 0.17
CA ARG A 296 -5.63 20.92 0.29
C ARG A 296 -4.59 21.47 1.26
N LYS A 297 -4.33 20.77 2.37
CA LYS A 297 -3.50 21.26 3.48
C LYS A 297 -2.13 20.61 3.56
N GLY A 298 -1.89 19.55 2.83
CA GLY A 298 -0.73 18.67 3.01
C GLY A 298 -0.82 17.90 4.32
N PHE A 299 0.21 17.07 4.59
CA PHE A 299 0.21 16.20 5.75
C PHE A 299 0.07 16.96 7.07
N GLU A 300 1.01 17.88 7.35
CA GLU A 300 1.07 18.56 8.64
C GLU A 300 -0.13 19.49 8.85
N GLY A 301 -0.55 20.20 7.81
CA GLY A 301 -1.74 21.07 7.89
C GLY A 301 -3.04 20.30 8.13
N SER A 302 -3.16 19.11 7.55
CA SER A 302 -4.28 18.20 7.83
C SER A 302 -4.19 17.61 9.24
N PHE A 303 -2.99 17.22 9.67
CA PHE A 303 -2.73 16.67 10.98
C PHE A 303 -3.13 17.66 12.09
N VAL A 304 -2.60 18.89 12.05
CA VAL A 304 -2.91 19.93 13.03
C VAL A 304 -4.41 20.21 13.10
N LYS A 305 -5.07 20.33 11.95
CA LYS A 305 -6.50 20.64 11.91
C LYS A 305 -7.36 19.55 12.57
N ASN A 306 -7.04 18.29 12.32
CA ASN A 306 -7.90 17.18 12.70
C ASN A 306 -7.55 16.54 14.04
N PHE A 307 -6.32 16.73 14.52
CA PHE A 307 -5.86 16.17 15.79
C PHE A 307 -5.53 17.22 16.86
N GLY A 308 -5.50 18.51 16.49
CA GLY A 308 -5.38 19.60 17.45
C GLY A 308 -3.95 20.04 17.78
N GLY A 309 -2.93 19.48 17.12
CA GLY A 309 -1.52 19.82 17.32
C GLY A 309 -0.62 19.26 16.23
N PRO A 310 0.68 19.65 16.17
CA PRO A 310 1.62 19.15 15.19
C PRO A 310 1.96 17.68 15.42
N SER A 311 2.30 16.95 14.33
CA SER A 311 2.60 15.52 14.40
C SER A 311 3.78 15.20 15.31
N ASP A 312 4.78 16.08 15.35
CA ASP A 312 5.95 15.92 16.23
C ASP A 312 5.58 15.96 17.71
N ALA A 313 4.64 16.82 18.13
CA ALA A 313 4.19 16.86 19.53
C ALA A 313 3.49 15.56 19.94
N PHE A 314 2.69 14.97 19.06
CA PHE A 314 2.07 13.67 19.31
C PHE A 314 3.09 12.52 19.33
N LEU A 315 4.10 12.57 18.45
CA LEU A 315 5.21 11.62 18.46
C LEU A 315 6.03 11.72 19.75
N ASP A 316 6.32 12.94 20.21
CA ASP A 316 7.03 13.16 21.47
C ASP A 316 6.25 12.60 22.67
N GLU A 317 4.95 12.86 22.74
CA GLU A 317 4.09 12.29 23.79
C GLU A 317 4.02 10.76 23.70
N PHE A 318 3.88 10.22 22.47
CA PHE A 318 3.87 8.79 22.22
C PHE A 318 5.15 8.12 22.74
N HIS A 319 6.33 8.66 22.36
CA HIS A 319 7.62 8.09 22.75
C HIS A 319 7.95 8.29 24.25
N ASN A 320 7.66 9.50 24.77
CA ASN A 320 8.12 9.87 26.10
C ASN A 320 7.12 9.54 27.21
N THR A 321 5.85 9.30 26.86
CA THR A 321 4.80 9.00 27.83
C THR A 321 4.15 7.64 27.54
N PHE A 322 3.50 7.49 26.38
CA PHE A 322 2.70 6.30 26.11
C PHE A 322 3.53 5.00 26.06
N LEU A 323 4.65 4.98 25.35
CA LEU A 323 5.50 3.77 25.27
C LEU A 323 6.17 3.38 26.60
N LYS A 324 6.13 4.25 27.61
CA LYS A 324 6.65 3.97 28.98
C LYS A 324 5.59 3.46 29.95
N LEU A 325 4.31 3.45 29.55
CA LEU A 325 3.23 2.87 30.33
C LEU A 325 3.43 1.36 30.45
N ASN A 326 2.84 0.77 31.48
CA ASN A 326 2.81 -0.69 31.58
C ASN A 326 1.87 -1.29 30.53
N LEU A 327 1.96 -2.61 30.31
CA LEU A 327 1.23 -3.31 29.26
C LEU A 327 -0.29 -3.13 29.38
N ASP A 328 -0.83 -3.21 30.60
CA ASP A 328 -2.28 -3.11 30.82
C ASP A 328 -2.79 -1.71 30.48
N GLU A 329 -2.03 -0.67 30.84
CA GLU A 329 -2.32 0.72 30.48
C GLU A 329 -2.25 0.93 28.97
N GLN A 330 -1.21 0.40 28.29
CA GLN A 330 -1.11 0.49 26.82
C GLN A 330 -2.28 -0.24 26.14
N LEU A 331 -2.63 -1.45 26.60
CA LEU A 331 -3.73 -2.21 26.03
C LEU A 331 -5.12 -1.58 26.32
N SER A 332 -5.24 -0.76 27.36
CA SER A 332 -6.52 -0.15 27.75
C SER A 332 -7.07 0.87 26.73
N ILE A 333 -6.21 1.40 25.84
CA ILE A 333 -6.65 2.32 24.78
C ILE A 333 -7.34 1.63 23.61
N LEU A 334 -7.21 0.30 23.50
CA LEU A 334 -7.82 -0.47 22.43
C LEU A 334 -9.32 -0.67 22.71
N PRO A 335 -10.19 -0.61 21.68
CA PRO A 335 -11.61 -0.80 21.81
C PRO A 335 -12.01 -2.22 22.22
#